data_e5c7e3e98eee26eaad92624e08150494
#
_entry.id   e5c7e3e98eee26eaad92624e08150494
#
_cell.length_a   1.000
_cell.length_b   1.000
_cell.length_c   1.000
_cell.angle_alpha   90.00
_cell.angle_beta   90.00
_cell.angle_gamma   90.00
#
_symmetry.space_group_name_H-M   'P 1'
#
loop_
_entity.id
_entity.type
_entity.pdbx_description
1 polymer ?
#
loop_
_entity_poly.entity_id
_entity_poly.type
_entity_poly.pdbx_seq_one_letter_code
_entity_poly.pdbx_strand_id
1 'polypeptide(L)'
;VTGAVRGVDYIASLPQWDGKTIGVTGASQGGFLSLAVAALDKHITFLGVVHDAMCDYSAEVHGVAGGWPHYFYNSTDKSLKEKVDASMYYDGVNFARRVHVPGWYSFGYNDEVVPPTSSYSLYDIVKAPKILSVYQQTGHYWYQEQWDEWQSFIKEHLNVK
;
A
#
# COMPACT_ATOMS: atom_id res chain seq x y z
N VAL A 1 2.98 8.16 8.62
CA VAL A 1 3.71 6.92 8.89
C VAL A 1 4.00 6.76 10.38
N THR A 2 4.69 7.70 11.04
CA THR A 2 5.08 7.58 12.47
C THR A 2 3.89 7.26 13.39
N GLY A 3 2.74 7.93 13.20
CA GLY A 3 1.54 7.64 13.99
C GLY A 3 1.03 6.21 13.82
N ALA A 4 1.11 5.66 12.61
CA ALA A 4 0.70 4.29 12.35
C ALA A 4 1.65 3.26 13.00
N VAL A 5 2.97 3.49 12.95
CA VAL A 5 3.96 2.65 13.69
C VAL A 5 3.68 2.70 15.20
N ARG A 6 3.40 3.89 15.75
CA ARG A 6 3.02 4.01 17.16
C ARG A 6 1.74 3.25 17.52
N GLY A 7 0.80 3.15 16.58
CA GLY A 7 -0.39 2.31 16.75
C GLY A 7 -0.04 0.83 16.90
N VAL A 8 0.94 0.34 16.13
CA VAL A 8 1.44 -1.03 16.25
C VAL A 8 2.17 -1.24 17.59
N ASP A 9 3.05 -0.31 17.99
CA ASP A 9 3.70 -0.34 19.30
C ASP A 9 2.67 -0.47 20.44
N TYR A 10 1.59 0.31 20.34
CA TYR A 10 0.50 0.26 21.31
C TYR A 10 -0.18 -1.12 21.34
N ILE A 11 -0.57 -1.66 20.17
CA ILE A 11 -1.20 -2.99 20.09
C ILE A 11 -0.25 -4.06 20.65
N ALA A 12 1.03 -4.01 20.30
CA ALA A 12 2.03 -4.93 20.78
C ALA A 12 2.31 -4.84 22.30
N SER A 13 1.94 -3.72 22.93
CA SER A 13 2.04 -3.54 24.38
C SER A 13 0.82 -4.04 25.15
N LEU A 14 -0.26 -4.37 24.48
CA LEU A 14 -1.50 -4.80 25.14
C LEU A 14 -1.37 -6.24 25.69
N PRO A 15 -1.83 -6.49 26.92
CA PRO A 15 -1.78 -7.84 27.50
C PRO A 15 -2.69 -8.85 26.77
N GLN A 16 -3.60 -8.38 25.91
CA GLN A 16 -4.47 -9.23 25.09
C GLN A 16 -3.80 -9.70 23.79
N TRP A 17 -2.69 -9.09 23.39
CA TRP A 17 -1.96 -9.53 22.22
C TRP A 17 -1.32 -10.91 22.45
N ASP A 18 -1.43 -11.78 21.48
CA ASP A 18 -0.89 -13.15 21.55
C ASP A 18 0.65 -13.23 21.45
N GLY A 19 1.30 -12.09 21.23
CA GLY A 19 2.75 -11.99 21.02
C GLY A 19 3.24 -12.49 19.68
N LYS A 20 2.34 -12.78 18.72
CA LYS A 20 2.68 -13.44 17.46
C LYS A 20 2.12 -12.74 16.23
N THR A 21 0.83 -12.38 16.23
CA THR A 21 0.14 -11.99 15.01
C THR A 21 -0.38 -10.57 15.08
N ILE A 22 0.07 -9.73 14.15
CA ILE A 22 -0.51 -8.42 13.86
C ILE A 22 -0.61 -8.28 12.34
N GLY A 23 -1.84 -8.18 11.85
CA GLY A 23 -2.11 -7.81 10.46
C GLY A 23 -2.35 -6.32 10.31
N VAL A 24 -1.97 -5.76 9.19
CA VAL A 24 -2.26 -4.37 8.85
C VAL A 24 -2.95 -4.29 7.49
N THR A 25 -3.96 -3.44 7.38
CA THR A 25 -4.71 -3.28 6.13
C THR A 25 -5.24 -1.87 5.96
N GLY A 26 -5.43 -1.46 4.74
CA GLY A 26 -6.01 -0.18 4.42
C GLY A 26 -6.21 0.04 2.93
N ALA A 27 -7.01 1.06 2.63
CA ALA A 27 -7.31 1.47 1.27
C ALA A 27 -6.83 2.90 1.02
N SER A 28 -6.47 3.21 -0.21
CA SER A 28 -6.01 4.53 -0.64
C SER A 28 -4.79 4.98 0.19
N GLN A 29 -4.85 6.11 0.84
CA GLN A 29 -3.82 6.56 1.78
C GLN A 29 -3.58 5.55 2.92
N GLY A 30 -4.64 4.84 3.36
CA GLY A 30 -4.53 3.75 4.32
C GLY A 30 -3.76 2.55 3.77
N GLY A 31 -3.87 2.26 2.48
CA GLY A 31 -3.08 1.25 1.77
C GLY A 31 -1.59 1.57 1.83
N PHE A 32 -1.21 2.80 1.50
CA PHE A 32 0.16 3.28 1.68
C PHE A 32 0.65 3.16 3.13
N LEU A 33 -0.18 3.58 4.11
CA LEU A 33 0.21 3.49 5.52
C LEU A 33 0.42 2.04 5.97
N SER A 34 -0.43 1.11 5.52
CA SER A 34 -0.29 -0.32 5.79
C SER A 34 1.02 -0.87 5.25
N LEU A 35 1.33 -0.52 4.00
CA LEU A 35 2.58 -0.90 3.35
C LEU A 35 3.80 -0.34 4.09
N ALA A 36 3.77 0.95 4.42
CA ALA A 36 4.88 1.61 5.11
C ALA A 36 5.13 1.02 6.50
N VAL A 37 4.06 0.70 7.23
CA VAL A 37 4.17 0.05 8.54
C VAL A 37 4.72 -1.37 8.39
N ALA A 38 4.23 -2.16 7.44
CA ALA A 38 4.75 -3.52 7.19
C ALA A 38 6.23 -3.53 6.77
N ALA A 39 6.69 -2.45 6.12
CA ALA A 39 8.09 -2.29 5.75
C ALA A 39 9.01 -1.84 6.89
N LEU A 40 8.46 -1.23 7.95
CA LEU A 40 9.22 -0.59 9.02
C LEU A 40 9.12 -1.31 10.37
N ASP A 41 8.05 -2.08 10.58
CA ASP A 41 7.76 -2.68 11.88
C ASP A 41 7.74 -4.22 11.79
N LYS A 42 8.62 -4.84 12.58
CA LYS A 42 8.81 -6.29 12.62
C LYS A 42 7.64 -7.07 13.26
N HIS A 43 6.74 -6.40 13.95
CA HIS A 43 5.58 -7.05 14.56
C HIS A 43 4.49 -7.36 13.53
N ILE A 44 4.54 -6.74 12.34
CA ILE A 44 3.59 -7.03 11.28
C ILE A 44 3.90 -8.40 10.68
N THR A 45 2.88 -9.22 10.54
CA THR A 45 2.98 -10.60 10.05
C THR A 45 2.28 -10.84 8.72
N PHE A 46 1.35 -9.97 8.33
CA PHE A 46 0.73 -9.95 7.01
C PHE A 46 0.11 -8.58 6.73
N LEU A 47 -0.16 -8.28 5.46
CA LEU A 47 -0.78 -7.01 5.09
C LEU A 47 -1.81 -7.15 3.97
N GLY A 48 -2.78 -6.24 3.96
CA GLY A 48 -3.71 -6.02 2.86
C GLY A 48 -3.62 -4.59 2.35
N VAL A 49 -3.44 -4.42 1.06
CA VAL A 49 -3.31 -3.10 0.41
C VAL A 49 -4.35 -2.97 -0.69
N VAL A 50 -5.16 -1.93 -0.62
CA VAL A 50 -6.22 -1.70 -1.60
C VAL A 50 -6.12 -0.28 -2.13
N HIS A 51 -6.14 -0.14 -3.47
CA HIS A 51 -6.08 1.17 -4.15
C HIS A 51 -4.97 2.06 -3.59
N ASP A 52 -3.74 1.56 -3.53
CA ASP A 52 -2.60 2.16 -2.84
C ASP A 52 -2.22 3.54 -3.40
N ALA A 53 -2.57 4.57 -2.67
CA ALA A 53 -2.14 5.92 -2.97
C ALA A 53 -0.66 6.16 -2.59
N MET A 54 -0.14 7.33 -2.93
CA MET A 54 1.23 7.77 -2.57
C MET A 54 2.35 6.87 -3.09
N CYS A 55 2.15 6.33 -4.29
CA CYS A 55 3.09 5.44 -4.96
C CYS A 55 3.44 5.97 -6.33
N ASP A 56 4.72 5.79 -6.72
CA ASP A 56 5.24 6.13 -8.03
C ASP A 56 5.08 7.63 -8.40
N TYR A 57 5.52 8.49 -7.51
CA TYR A 57 5.45 9.95 -7.72
C TYR A 57 6.20 10.41 -8.97
N SER A 58 7.26 9.71 -9.35
CA SER A 58 8.04 10.07 -10.52
C SER A 58 7.38 9.71 -11.86
N ALA A 59 6.35 8.88 -11.88
CA ALA A 59 5.66 8.45 -13.10
C ALA A 59 5.21 9.64 -13.95
N GLU A 60 4.62 10.67 -13.33
CA GLU A 60 4.11 11.85 -14.02
C GLU A 60 5.20 12.65 -14.73
N VAL A 61 6.41 12.68 -14.18
CA VAL A 61 7.56 13.36 -14.81
C VAL A 61 8.00 12.63 -16.08
N HIS A 62 7.70 11.33 -16.16
CA HIS A 62 7.97 10.49 -17.32
C HIS A 62 6.76 10.31 -18.25
N GLY A 63 5.69 11.05 -18.02
CA GLY A 63 4.49 11.00 -18.86
C GLY A 63 3.64 9.74 -18.65
N VAL A 64 3.80 9.07 -17.52
CA VAL A 64 3.01 7.89 -17.11
C VAL A 64 2.01 8.31 -16.03
N ALA A 65 0.79 7.77 -16.09
CA ALA A 65 -0.20 8.00 -15.04
C ALA A 65 0.22 7.33 -13.74
N GLY A 66 0.07 8.04 -12.62
CA GLY A 66 0.45 7.56 -11.30
C GLY A 66 0.59 8.68 -10.30
N GLY A 67 1.24 8.41 -9.18
CA GLY A 67 1.72 9.43 -8.27
C GLY A 67 0.68 10.25 -7.53
N TRP A 68 -0.53 9.70 -7.22
CA TRP A 68 -1.43 10.45 -6.33
C TRP A 68 -0.69 10.95 -5.08
N PRO A 69 -0.80 12.22 -4.69
CA PRO A 69 -1.76 13.26 -5.10
C PRO A 69 -1.32 14.15 -6.27
N HIS A 70 -0.62 13.62 -7.25
CA HIS A 70 -0.29 14.30 -8.51
C HIS A 70 0.57 15.58 -8.34
N TYR A 71 1.57 15.51 -7.49
CA TYR A 71 2.44 16.65 -7.17
C TYR A 71 3.23 17.19 -8.36
N PHE A 72 3.50 16.34 -9.35
CA PHE A 72 4.39 16.67 -10.45
C PHE A 72 3.67 16.79 -11.80
N TYR A 73 2.36 16.61 -11.80
CA TYR A 73 1.56 16.72 -13.02
C TYR A 73 1.68 18.09 -13.66
N ASN A 74 2.15 18.14 -14.92
CA ASN A 74 2.37 19.38 -15.68
C ASN A 74 3.18 20.47 -14.94
N SER A 75 4.07 20.09 -14.05
CA SER A 75 4.86 21.03 -13.27
C SER A 75 5.89 21.75 -14.15
N THR A 76 5.88 23.08 -14.09
CA THR A 76 6.91 23.95 -14.69
C THR A 76 7.92 24.48 -13.66
N ASP A 77 7.91 23.93 -12.46
CA ASP A 77 8.74 24.34 -11.35
C ASP A 77 10.22 24.06 -11.62
N LYS A 78 11.06 25.10 -11.46
CA LYS A 78 12.52 24.98 -11.66
C LYS A 78 13.21 24.06 -10.65
N SER A 79 12.61 23.87 -9.45
CA SER A 79 13.07 22.95 -8.41
C SER A 79 12.47 21.55 -8.54
N LEU A 80 11.84 21.20 -9.66
CA LEU A 80 11.15 19.94 -9.85
C LEU A 80 12.04 18.74 -9.55
N LYS A 81 13.29 18.74 -10.02
CA LYS A 81 14.22 17.64 -9.76
C LYS A 81 14.45 17.41 -8.28
N GLU A 82 14.69 18.44 -7.51
CA GLU A 82 14.91 18.35 -6.06
C GLU A 82 13.67 17.84 -5.33
N LYS A 83 12.48 18.25 -5.77
CA LYS A 83 11.20 17.77 -5.21
C LYS A 83 10.95 16.30 -5.55
N VAL A 84 11.24 15.88 -6.77
CA VAL A 84 11.17 14.47 -7.16
C VAL A 84 12.14 13.63 -6.34
N ASP A 85 13.39 14.05 -6.22
CA ASP A 85 14.40 13.38 -5.41
C ASP A 85 13.95 13.26 -3.93
N ALA A 86 13.38 14.32 -3.36
CA ALA A 86 12.84 14.32 -2.00
C ALA A 86 11.62 13.38 -1.86
N SER A 87 10.74 13.33 -2.86
CA SER A 87 9.54 12.47 -2.82
C SER A 87 9.87 11.00 -2.73
N MET A 88 11.03 10.57 -3.23
CA MET A 88 11.47 9.17 -3.16
C MET A 88 11.57 8.63 -1.72
N TYR A 89 11.77 9.51 -0.73
CA TYR A 89 11.78 9.10 0.69
C TYR A 89 10.39 8.76 1.22
N TYR A 90 9.33 9.18 0.53
CA TYR A 90 7.94 9.01 0.93
C TYR A 90 7.16 8.14 -0.06
N ASP A 91 7.79 7.69 -1.13
CA ASP A 91 7.17 6.90 -2.17
C ASP A 91 6.91 5.45 -1.71
N GLY A 92 5.67 5.00 -1.86
CA GLY A 92 5.23 3.65 -1.50
C GLY A 92 6.06 2.55 -2.18
N VAL A 93 6.51 2.75 -3.41
CA VAL A 93 7.36 1.80 -4.14
C VAL A 93 8.67 1.52 -3.38
N ASN A 94 9.23 2.53 -2.71
CA ASN A 94 10.45 2.35 -1.93
C ASN A 94 10.21 1.65 -0.59
N PHE A 95 9.03 1.80 0.01
CA PHE A 95 8.63 0.96 1.16
C PHE A 95 8.36 -0.48 0.71
N ALA A 96 7.72 -0.69 -0.43
CA ALA A 96 7.41 -2.01 -0.98
C ALA A 96 8.65 -2.90 -1.14
N ARG A 97 9.81 -2.33 -1.45
CA ARG A 97 11.10 -3.04 -1.52
C ARG A 97 11.50 -3.72 -0.21
N ARG A 98 10.96 -3.27 0.92
CA ARG A 98 11.30 -3.71 2.27
C ARG A 98 10.21 -4.58 2.91
N VAL A 99 9.14 -4.84 2.21
CA VAL A 99 8.09 -5.75 2.70
C VAL A 99 8.58 -7.18 2.63
N HIS A 100 8.50 -7.89 3.75
CA HIS A 100 8.98 -9.28 3.89
C HIS A 100 7.87 -10.25 4.32
N VAL A 101 6.66 -9.75 4.55
CA VAL A 101 5.50 -10.53 5.02
C VAL A 101 4.52 -10.80 3.89
N PRO A 102 3.70 -11.87 3.98
CA PRO A 102 2.67 -12.14 2.98
C PRO A 102 1.72 -10.96 2.82
N GLY A 103 1.33 -10.67 1.59
CA GLY A 103 0.43 -9.56 1.28
C GLY A 103 -0.65 -9.91 0.27
N TRP A 104 -1.84 -9.37 0.50
CA TRP A 104 -2.92 -9.32 -0.47
C TRP A 104 -3.06 -7.90 -0.99
N TYR A 105 -3.04 -7.75 -2.32
CA TYR A 105 -3.06 -6.47 -3.01
C TYR A 105 -4.24 -6.44 -3.96
N SER A 106 -4.99 -5.36 -3.96
CA SER A 106 -6.14 -5.23 -4.84
C SER A 106 -6.35 -3.80 -5.30
N PHE A 107 -6.79 -3.65 -6.53
CA PHE A 107 -7.15 -2.35 -7.10
C PHE A 107 -8.14 -2.49 -8.26
N GLY A 108 -8.80 -1.38 -8.57
CA GLY A 108 -9.68 -1.26 -9.72
C GLY A 108 -8.89 -0.88 -10.98
N TYR A 109 -9.21 -1.51 -12.11
CA TYR A 109 -8.53 -1.21 -13.36
C TYR A 109 -8.94 0.16 -13.96
N ASN A 110 -10.14 0.64 -13.59
CA ASN A 110 -10.65 1.96 -14.00
C ASN A 110 -10.52 3.00 -12.87
N ASP A 111 -9.53 2.84 -11.99
CA ASP A 111 -9.31 3.81 -10.93
C ASP A 111 -8.67 5.08 -11.50
N GLU A 112 -9.46 6.17 -11.54
CA GLU A 112 -9.02 7.48 -12.01
C GLU A 112 -8.37 8.32 -10.90
N VAL A 113 -8.51 7.91 -9.64
CA VAL A 113 -7.93 8.61 -8.47
C VAL A 113 -6.52 8.11 -8.23
N VAL A 114 -6.37 6.78 -8.16
CA VAL A 114 -5.08 6.11 -8.03
C VAL A 114 -4.90 5.20 -9.25
N PRO A 115 -4.23 5.67 -10.29
CA PRO A 115 -4.09 4.90 -11.52
C PRO A 115 -3.48 3.52 -11.29
N PRO A 116 -3.99 2.46 -11.93
CA PRO A 116 -3.49 1.10 -11.75
C PRO A 116 -2.00 0.94 -12.09
N THR A 117 -1.43 1.82 -12.90
CA THR A 117 0.01 1.85 -13.19
C THR A 117 0.85 1.98 -11.93
N SER A 118 0.46 2.86 -10.99
CA SER A 118 1.17 3.00 -9.71
C SER A 118 1.01 1.78 -8.81
N SER A 119 -0.18 1.17 -8.79
CA SER A 119 -0.43 -0.06 -8.05
C SER A 119 0.40 -1.25 -8.59
N TYR A 120 0.55 -1.36 -9.90
CA TYR A 120 1.46 -2.34 -10.51
C TYR A 120 2.92 -2.06 -10.16
N SER A 121 3.38 -0.80 -10.21
CA SER A 121 4.75 -0.41 -9.84
C SER A 121 5.08 -0.85 -8.41
N LEU A 122 4.13 -0.69 -7.48
CA LEU A 122 4.25 -1.17 -6.12
C LEU A 122 4.25 -2.70 -6.04
N TYR A 123 3.25 -3.33 -6.64
CA TYR A 123 3.09 -4.79 -6.57
C TYR A 123 4.30 -5.51 -7.13
N ASP A 124 4.79 -5.11 -8.28
CA ASP A 124 5.89 -5.80 -8.97
C ASP A 124 7.18 -5.82 -8.17
N ILE A 125 7.43 -4.76 -7.40
CA ILE A 125 8.68 -4.63 -6.63
C ILE A 125 8.69 -5.46 -5.34
N VAL A 126 7.53 -5.82 -4.78
CA VAL A 126 7.41 -6.66 -3.59
C VAL A 126 7.97 -8.05 -3.89
N LYS A 127 8.85 -8.57 -3.02
CA LYS A 127 9.49 -9.89 -3.14
C LYS A 127 8.88 -10.94 -2.23
N ALA A 128 8.15 -10.53 -1.20
CA ALA A 128 7.44 -11.44 -0.30
C ALA A 128 6.32 -12.21 -1.03
N PRO A 129 5.81 -13.30 -0.45
CA PRO A 129 4.62 -13.98 -0.98
C PRO A 129 3.47 -12.98 -1.15
N LYS A 130 2.84 -12.98 -2.30
CA LYS A 130 1.84 -11.97 -2.64
C LYS A 130 0.73 -12.51 -3.51
N ILE A 131 -0.48 -12.02 -3.29
CA ILE A 131 -1.68 -12.28 -4.08
C ILE A 131 -2.12 -10.97 -4.70
N LEU A 132 -2.52 -11.00 -5.96
CA LEU A 132 -3.06 -9.85 -6.68
C LEU A 132 -4.50 -10.14 -7.11
N SER A 133 -5.41 -9.24 -6.73
CA SER A 133 -6.80 -9.24 -7.17
C SER A 133 -7.12 -7.94 -7.90
N VAL A 134 -7.27 -8.01 -9.22
CA VAL A 134 -7.59 -6.85 -10.07
C VAL A 134 -9.03 -6.93 -10.53
N TYR A 135 -9.78 -5.86 -10.28
CA TYR A 135 -11.19 -5.74 -10.66
C TYR A 135 -11.34 -4.79 -11.85
N GLN A 136 -11.56 -5.35 -13.02
CA GLN A 136 -11.53 -4.60 -14.30
C GLN A 136 -12.57 -3.49 -14.39
N GLN A 137 -13.71 -3.62 -13.71
CA GLN A 137 -14.82 -2.68 -13.80
C GLN A 137 -14.89 -1.68 -12.66
N THR A 138 -14.00 -1.78 -11.67
CA THR A 138 -14.02 -0.86 -10.54
C THR A 138 -13.13 0.37 -10.76
N GLY A 139 -13.58 1.49 -10.21
CA GLY A 139 -12.76 2.66 -9.95
C GLY A 139 -12.20 2.62 -8.52
N HIS A 140 -12.19 3.78 -7.85
CA HIS A 140 -11.66 3.94 -6.48
C HIS A 140 -12.68 3.54 -5.41
N TYR A 141 -13.20 2.32 -5.48
CA TYR A 141 -14.17 1.77 -4.51
C TYR A 141 -14.10 0.24 -4.50
N TRP A 142 -14.68 -0.37 -3.45
CA TRP A 142 -14.68 -1.81 -3.25
C TRP A 142 -15.92 -2.48 -3.84
N TYR A 143 -15.74 -3.65 -4.43
CA TYR A 143 -16.81 -4.60 -4.69
C TYR A 143 -16.98 -5.59 -3.54
N GLN A 144 -18.13 -6.26 -3.48
CA GLN A 144 -18.39 -7.26 -2.46
C GLN A 144 -17.41 -8.43 -2.55
N GLU A 145 -17.13 -8.89 -3.77
CA GLU A 145 -16.17 -9.98 -4.01
C GLU A 145 -14.77 -9.63 -3.52
N GLN A 146 -14.38 -8.38 -3.64
CA GLN A 146 -13.09 -7.86 -3.14
C GLN A 146 -13.05 -7.91 -1.61
N TRP A 147 -14.16 -7.56 -0.94
CA TRP A 147 -14.31 -7.71 0.50
C TRP A 147 -14.24 -9.17 0.95
N ASP A 148 -14.87 -10.07 0.22
CA ASP A 148 -14.90 -11.50 0.54
C ASP A 148 -13.52 -12.14 0.42
N GLU A 149 -12.76 -11.80 -0.63
CA GLU A 149 -11.37 -12.22 -0.80
C GLU A 149 -10.47 -11.70 0.33
N TRP A 150 -10.59 -10.41 0.64
CA TRP A 150 -9.84 -9.78 1.72
C TRP A 150 -10.13 -10.42 3.08
N GLN A 151 -11.40 -10.66 3.40
CA GLN A 151 -11.79 -11.35 4.63
C GLN A 151 -11.24 -12.78 4.69
N SER A 152 -11.25 -13.48 3.57
CA SER A 152 -10.72 -14.84 3.47
C SER A 152 -9.22 -14.85 3.74
N PHE A 153 -8.48 -13.94 3.13
CA PHE A 153 -7.05 -13.76 3.37
C PHE A 153 -6.73 -13.47 4.85
N ILE A 154 -7.50 -12.59 5.49
CA ILE A 154 -7.32 -12.27 6.91
C ILE A 154 -7.60 -13.48 7.80
N LYS A 155 -8.71 -14.19 7.56
CA LYS A 155 -9.07 -15.37 8.35
C LYS A 155 -7.99 -16.45 8.29
N GLU A 156 -7.42 -16.68 7.11
CA GLU A 156 -6.32 -17.62 6.92
C GLU A 156 -5.10 -17.26 7.78
N HIS A 157 -4.72 -15.98 7.79
CA HIS A 157 -3.54 -15.51 8.53
C HIS A 157 -3.75 -15.36 10.04
N LEU A 158 -4.98 -15.11 10.47
CA LEU A 158 -5.35 -15.10 11.88
C LEU A 158 -5.66 -16.48 12.44
N ASN A 159 -5.67 -17.55 11.63
CA ASN A 159 -6.08 -18.89 12.02
C ASN A 159 -7.49 -18.94 12.65
N VAL A 160 -8.38 -18.06 12.22
CA VAL A 160 -9.78 -18.03 12.67
C VAL A 160 -10.58 -18.98 11.80
N LYS A 161 -11.19 -19.99 12.44
CA LYS A 161 -12.08 -20.95 11.79
C LYS A 161 -13.48 -20.38 11.58
#